data_820275179a8b86b53a2c821b5a5d0299
#
_entry.id   820275179a8b86b53a2c821b5a5d0299
#
_cell.length_a   1.000
_cell.length_b   1.000
_cell.length_c   1.000
_cell.angle_alpha   90.00
_cell.angle_beta   90.00
_cell.angle_gamma   90.00
#
_symmetry.space_group_name_H-M   'P 1'
#
loop_
_entity.id
_entity.type
_entity.pdbx_description
1 polymer ?
#
loop_
_entity_poly.entity_id
_entity_poly.type
_entity_poly.pdbx_seq_one_letter_code
_entity_poly.pdbx_strand_id
1 'polypeptide(L)'
;MSVGTVDRIIHNRGQVTEENIEKVNAIIKEYGYKKNIFASNLAFNKKFKFAVFLPQNQGLEYWQAPLDGIAKAAEEFSRFGVTIDYFFYEYDNVSFRKMANKVLKLDYDGLLFAPIFYEESVAFLSEYKKKNIPIVMIDSNLQEIEEVAYIGQDSYQSGYLAGKLISYGVKSEGNILIVKITRDIESTSKTTVYLQRIQGFYAYFKENAFLPKFNFTEVNVKDAAKNQLTSKMFLGIDAVFVPNSRVHIVAKFIKENNLQGIRIVGYDLLKQNLDYLNDGVIDFLIHQKPEEQGYMGISHLYKKLVLKEDVKNMIYMPLEILVKENYSYSQQIKL
;
A
#
# COMPACT_ATOMS: atom_id res chain seq x y z
N MET A 1 27.83 43.84 1.68
CA MET A 1 26.64 43.31 1.00
C MET A 1 25.40 43.64 1.84
N SER A 2 24.28 44.06 1.24
CA SER A 2 23.07 44.38 2.00
C SER A 2 22.27 43.11 2.33
N VAL A 3 21.45 43.12 3.39
CA VAL A 3 20.55 42.06 3.75
C VAL A 3 19.62 41.70 2.57
N GLY A 4 19.15 42.71 1.83
CA GLY A 4 18.30 42.49 0.66
C GLY A 4 19.03 41.82 -0.51
N THR A 5 20.34 41.99 -0.68
CA THR A 5 21.14 41.28 -1.68
C THR A 5 21.30 39.82 -1.29
N VAL A 6 21.57 39.54 -0.01
CA VAL A 6 21.66 38.15 0.52
C VAL A 6 20.32 37.43 0.38
N ASP A 7 19.22 38.11 0.73
CA ASP A 7 17.87 37.56 0.59
C ASP A 7 17.54 37.22 -0.88
N ARG A 8 17.89 38.09 -1.84
CA ARG A 8 17.69 37.80 -3.27
C ARG A 8 18.49 36.59 -3.74
N ILE A 9 19.72 36.42 -3.27
CA ILE A 9 20.58 35.27 -3.63
C ILE A 9 19.99 33.97 -3.03
N ILE A 10 19.68 33.96 -1.73
CA ILE A 10 19.11 32.80 -1.04
C ILE A 10 17.79 32.36 -1.68
N HIS A 11 17.04 33.32 -2.23
CA HIS A 11 15.71 33.07 -2.83
C HIS A 11 15.69 33.02 -4.36
N ASN A 12 16.85 33.01 -5.03
CA ASN A 12 16.98 33.05 -6.51
C ASN A 12 16.12 34.14 -7.19
N ARG A 13 16.06 35.33 -6.60
CA ARG A 13 15.23 36.42 -7.11
C ARG A 13 16.04 37.36 -7.98
N GLY A 14 16.71 36.95 -9.03
CA GLY A 14 17.41 37.75 -10.05
C GLY A 14 18.03 39.11 -9.66
N GLN A 15 18.68 39.79 -10.60
CA GLN A 15 19.30 41.13 -10.43
C GLN A 15 20.40 41.19 -9.37
N VAL A 16 21.26 40.18 -9.28
CA VAL A 16 22.46 40.14 -8.42
C VAL A 16 23.66 39.75 -9.27
N THR A 17 24.81 40.31 -8.98
CA THR A 17 26.05 40.02 -9.71
C THR A 17 26.55 38.62 -9.37
N GLU A 18 27.18 37.95 -10.33
CA GLU A 18 27.73 36.59 -10.17
C GLU A 18 28.72 36.50 -9.00
N GLU A 19 29.58 37.54 -8.86
CA GLU A 19 30.52 37.66 -7.73
C GLU A 19 29.82 37.63 -6.35
N ASN A 20 28.67 38.29 -6.23
CA ASN A 20 27.90 38.26 -4.97
C ASN A 20 27.24 36.91 -4.73
N ILE A 21 26.79 36.21 -5.79
CA ILE A 21 26.23 34.86 -5.70
C ILE A 21 27.30 33.89 -5.20
N GLU A 22 28.50 33.95 -5.77
CA GLU A 22 29.61 33.06 -5.36
C GLU A 22 30.00 33.29 -3.87
N LYS A 23 30.13 34.57 -3.46
CA LYS A 23 30.46 34.91 -2.06
C LYS A 23 29.43 34.38 -1.08
N VAL A 24 28.13 34.55 -1.37
CA VAL A 24 27.08 34.09 -0.48
C VAL A 24 27.03 32.56 -0.46
N ASN A 25 27.18 31.90 -1.61
CA ASN A 25 27.21 30.43 -1.68
C ASN A 25 28.41 29.84 -0.94
N ALA A 26 29.58 30.50 -0.97
CA ALA A 26 30.75 30.09 -0.20
C ALA A 26 30.46 30.14 1.31
N ILE A 27 29.85 31.23 1.79
CA ILE A 27 29.46 31.40 3.20
C ILE A 27 28.39 30.35 3.61
N ILE A 28 27.36 30.16 2.75
CA ILE A 28 26.34 29.12 2.99
C ILE A 28 26.98 27.76 3.19
N LYS A 29 27.98 27.43 2.36
CA LYS A 29 28.70 26.13 2.44
C LYS A 29 29.59 26.09 3.68
N GLU A 30 30.32 27.14 4.01
CA GLU A 30 31.22 27.21 5.16
C GLU A 30 30.46 27.06 6.49
N TYR A 31 29.35 27.77 6.65
CA TYR A 31 28.56 27.76 7.89
C TYR A 31 27.45 26.72 7.89
N GLY A 32 27.32 25.86 6.86
CA GLY A 32 26.30 24.84 6.77
C GLY A 32 24.87 25.40 6.84
N TYR A 33 24.67 26.66 6.37
CA TYR A 33 23.37 27.30 6.44
C TYR A 33 22.34 26.54 5.61
N LYS A 34 21.29 26.06 6.27
CA LYS A 34 20.11 25.49 5.61
C LYS A 34 18.98 26.50 5.64
N LYS A 35 18.48 26.83 4.46
CA LYS A 35 17.30 27.70 4.32
C LYS A 35 16.16 27.17 5.18
N ASN A 36 15.60 28.02 6.05
CA ASN A 36 14.39 27.64 6.79
C ASN A 36 13.19 27.68 5.84
N ILE A 37 12.90 26.54 5.21
CA ILE A 37 11.80 26.37 4.26
C ILE A 37 10.46 26.66 4.92
N PHE A 38 10.31 26.35 6.21
CA PHE A 38 9.10 26.62 6.98
C PHE A 38 8.84 28.14 7.11
N ALA A 39 9.86 28.89 7.51
CA ALA A 39 9.74 30.35 7.60
C ALA A 39 9.44 30.98 6.23
N SER A 40 10.06 30.46 5.16
CA SER A 40 9.82 30.91 3.79
C SER A 40 8.39 30.61 3.33
N ASN A 41 7.89 29.39 3.54
CA ASN A 41 6.53 29.01 3.15
C ASN A 41 5.47 29.76 3.97
N LEU A 42 5.71 29.97 5.25
CA LEU A 42 4.84 30.77 6.12
C LEU A 42 4.79 32.24 5.68
N ALA A 43 5.93 32.83 5.38
CA ALA A 43 6.02 34.22 4.89
C ALA A 43 5.31 34.44 3.55
N PHE A 44 5.27 33.41 2.68
CA PHE A 44 4.59 33.45 1.38
C PHE A 44 3.16 32.90 1.41
N ASN A 45 2.64 32.50 2.56
CA ASN A 45 1.31 31.88 2.72
C ASN A 45 1.04 30.79 1.65
N LYS A 46 2.09 30.01 1.32
CA LYS A 46 2.03 29.01 0.25
C LYS A 46 1.18 27.83 0.71
N LYS A 47 0.15 27.54 -0.06
CA LYS A 47 -0.74 26.39 0.17
C LYS A 47 -0.42 25.29 -0.82
N PHE A 48 -0.54 24.06 -0.37
CA PHE A 48 -0.38 22.85 -1.18
C PHE A 48 -1.65 22.02 -1.08
N LYS A 49 -2.15 21.60 -2.22
CA LYS A 49 -3.39 20.83 -2.31
C LYS A 49 -3.11 19.44 -2.86
N PHE A 50 -3.33 18.41 -2.07
CA PHE A 50 -3.13 17.03 -2.47
C PHE A 50 -4.47 16.35 -2.75
N ALA A 51 -4.51 15.54 -3.80
CA ALA A 51 -5.61 14.63 -4.06
C ALA A 51 -5.31 13.25 -3.47
N VAL A 52 -6.29 12.65 -2.83
CA VAL A 52 -6.28 11.24 -2.38
C VAL A 52 -7.35 10.51 -3.18
N PHE A 53 -6.93 9.54 -4.01
CA PHE A 53 -7.83 8.79 -4.89
C PHE A 53 -7.76 7.30 -4.54
N LEU A 54 -8.74 6.84 -3.76
CA LEU A 54 -8.78 5.51 -3.14
C LEU A 54 -10.15 4.84 -3.32
N PRO A 55 -10.24 3.50 -3.16
CA PRO A 55 -11.51 2.82 -3.01
C PRO A 55 -12.28 3.32 -1.80
N GLN A 56 -13.62 3.31 -1.93
CA GLN A 56 -14.51 3.63 -0.83
C GLN A 56 -14.44 2.55 0.25
N ASN A 57 -14.46 2.95 1.53
CA ASN A 57 -14.36 2.03 2.66
C ASN A 57 -15.60 1.16 2.88
N GLN A 58 -16.76 1.48 2.32
CA GLN A 58 -18.00 0.74 2.55
C GLN A 58 -17.85 -0.75 2.26
N GLY A 59 -17.88 -1.57 3.32
CA GLY A 59 -17.72 -3.01 3.28
C GLY A 59 -16.31 -3.48 2.83
N LEU A 60 -15.31 -2.62 2.89
CA LEU A 60 -13.89 -2.89 2.66
C LEU A 60 -13.10 -2.39 3.86
N GLU A 61 -13.20 -3.09 4.98
CA GLU A 61 -12.57 -2.71 6.25
C GLU A 61 -11.06 -2.46 6.13
N TYR A 62 -10.41 -3.09 5.14
CA TYR A 62 -9.00 -2.87 4.84
C TYR A 62 -8.65 -1.39 4.59
N TRP A 63 -9.51 -0.67 3.84
CA TRP A 63 -9.22 0.71 3.42
C TRP A 63 -9.36 1.73 4.55
N GLN A 64 -9.91 1.34 5.70
CA GLN A 64 -9.93 2.22 6.87
C GLN A 64 -8.52 2.53 7.38
N ALA A 65 -7.64 1.53 7.44
CA ALA A 65 -6.28 1.72 7.96
C ALA A 65 -5.45 2.71 7.12
N PRO A 66 -5.36 2.62 5.77
CA PRO A 66 -4.73 3.68 4.97
C PRO A 66 -5.34 5.06 5.19
N LEU A 67 -6.67 5.16 5.33
CA LEU A 67 -7.35 6.44 5.57
C LEU A 67 -6.99 7.02 6.94
N ASP A 68 -6.87 6.21 7.98
CA ASP A 68 -6.44 6.66 9.30
C ASP A 68 -5.00 7.22 9.26
N GLY A 69 -4.10 6.57 8.54
CA GLY A 69 -2.74 7.07 8.31
C GLY A 69 -2.70 8.38 7.54
N ILE A 70 -3.53 8.50 6.48
CA ILE A 70 -3.66 9.74 5.71
C ILE A 70 -4.22 10.87 6.59
N ALA A 71 -5.21 10.58 7.44
CA ALA A 71 -5.80 11.56 8.33
C ALA A 71 -4.79 12.10 9.35
N LYS A 72 -3.95 11.23 9.93
CA LYS A 72 -2.84 11.65 10.81
C LYS A 72 -1.86 12.58 10.11
N ALA A 73 -1.44 12.21 8.89
CA ALA A 73 -0.56 13.04 8.08
C ALA A 73 -1.21 14.39 7.70
N ALA A 74 -2.51 14.38 7.38
CA ALA A 74 -3.27 15.59 7.08
C ALA A 74 -3.31 16.55 8.28
N GLU A 75 -3.57 16.03 9.47
CA GLU A 75 -3.56 16.82 10.70
C GLU A 75 -2.17 17.42 10.95
N GLU A 76 -1.11 16.61 10.89
CA GLU A 76 0.26 17.04 11.13
C GLU A 76 0.72 18.10 10.13
N PHE A 77 0.44 17.92 8.84
CA PHE A 77 0.96 18.82 7.79
C PHE A 77 0.04 20.00 7.48
N SER A 78 -1.17 20.06 8.04
CA SER A 78 -2.10 21.19 7.88
C SER A 78 -1.49 22.52 8.30
N ARG A 79 -0.73 22.54 9.40
CA ARG A 79 0.00 23.72 9.91
C ARG A 79 1.07 24.24 8.94
N PHE A 80 1.47 23.46 7.96
CA PHE A 80 2.43 23.83 6.91
C PHE A 80 1.75 24.18 5.59
N GLY A 81 0.43 24.39 5.60
CA GLY A 81 -0.35 24.79 4.44
C GLY A 81 -0.77 23.66 3.52
N VAL A 82 -0.68 22.41 3.96
CA VAL A 82 -1.16 21.23 3.20
C VAL A 82 -2.67 21.05 3.45
N THR A 83 -3.41 20.85 2.38
CA THR A 83 -4.82 20.47 2.39
C THR A 83 -5.01 19.22 1.53
N ILE A 84 -5.98 18.38 1.89
CA ILE A 84 -6.24 17.11 1.21
C ILE A 84 -7.71 17.05 0.79
N ASP A 85 -7.93 16.78 -0.50
CA ASP A 85 -9.25 16.43 -1.03
C ASP A 85 -9.32 14.93 -1.30
N TYR A 86 -10.41 14.32 -0.87
CA TYR A 86 -10.62 12.87 -0.99
C TYR A 86 -11.56 12.57 -2.16
N PHE A 87 -11.18 11.59 -2.97
CA PHE A 87 -11.93 11.04 -4.09
C PHE A 87 -12.07 9.54 -3.90
N PHE A 88 -13.28 9.11 -3.63
CA PHE A 88 -13.60 7.72 -3.41
C PHE A 88 -14.37 7.14 -4.59
N TYR A 89 -14.04 5.92 -4.98
CA TYR A 89 -14.77 5.15 -5.97
C TYR A 89 -15.28 3.84 -5.35
N GLU A 90 -16.44 3.37 -5.82
CA GLU A 90 -16.93 2.04 -5.50
C GLU A 90 -16.05 0.97 -6.17
N TYR A 91 -16.10 -0.26 -5.66
CA TYR A 91 -15.22 -1.33 -6.16
C TYR A 91 -15.72 -1.89 -7.51
N ASP A 92 -15.88 -1.01 -8.48
CA ASP A 92 -16.25 -1.29 -9.87
C ASP A 92 -15.57 -0.31 -10.85
N ASN A 93 -15.38 -0.76 -12.09
CA ASN A 93 -14.67 -0.03 -13.11
C ASN A 93 -15.40 1.25 -13.57
N VAL A 94 -16.73 1.28 -13.48
CA VAL A 94 -17.53 2.42 -13.93
C VAL A 94 -17.38 3.58 -12.95
N SER A 95 -17.51 3.29 -11.65
CA SER A 95 -17.28 4.25 -10.58
C SER A 95 -15.83 4.77 -10.60
N PHE A 96 -14.85 3.88 -10.78
CA PHE A 96 -13.44 4.27 -10.93
C PHE A 96 -13.27 5.28 -12.07
N ARG A 97 -13.70 4.94 -13.30
CA ARG A 97 -13.56 5.83 -14.47
C ARG A 97 -14.25 7.17 -14.27
N LYS A 98 -15.44 7.17 -13.67
CA LYS A 98 -16.19 8.40 -13.35
C LYS A 98 -15.37 9.31 -12.42
N MET A 99 -14.81 8.74 -11.36
CA MET A 99 -14.02 9.49 -10.38
C MET A 99 -12.66 9.91 -10.94
N ALA A 100 -11.97 9.05 -11.69
CA ALA A 100 -10.75 9.36 -12.41
C ALA A 100 -10.91 10.58 -13.32
N ASN A 101 -12.00 10.62 -14.11
CA ASN A 101 -12.34 11.77 -14.96
C ASN A 101 -12.59 13.06 -14.17
N LYS A 102 -13.08 12.95 -12.92
CA LYS A 102 -13.24 14.11 -12.04
C LYS A 102 -11.88 14.62 -11.56
N VAL A 103 -11.01 13.72 -11.11
CA VAL A 103 -9.64 14.05 -10.64
C VAL A 103 -8.81 14.68 -11.78
N LEU A 104 -8.92 14.16 -13.00
CA LEU A 104 -8.23 14.70 -14.18
C LEU A 104 -8.58 16.16 -14.49
N LYS A 105 -9.80 16.61 -14.18
CA LYS A 105 -10.27 17.98 -14.44
C LYS A 105 -9.87 19.01 -13.40
N LEU A 106 -9.33 18.55 -12.27
CA LEU A 106 -8.99 19.42 -11.14
C LEU A 106 -7.48 19.60 -11.05
N ASP A 107 -7.07 20.71 -10.44
CA ASP A 107 -5.66 21.03 -10.25
C ASP A 107 -5.25 20.76 -8.81
N TYR A 108 -4.20 19.92 -8.69
CA TYR A 108 -3.58 19.53 -7.44
C TYR A 108 -2.06 19.65 -7.58
N ASP A 109 -1.38 19.79 -6.43
CA ASP A 109 0.08 19.80 -6.39
C ASP A 109 0.66 18.39 -6.29
N GLY A 110 -0.11 17.41 -5.78
CA GLY A 110 0.30 16.02 -5.62
C GLY A 110 -0.89 15.07 -5.58
N LEU A 111 -0.64 13.82 -5.94
CA LEU A 111 -1.63 12.73 -5.95
C LEU A 111 -1.15 11.55 -5.13
N LEU A 112 -1.97 11.09 -4.18
CA LEU A 112 -1.88 9.78 -3.56
C LEU A 112 -2.94 8.86 -4.18
N PHE A 113 -2.52 7.70 -4.67
CA PHE A 113 -3.38 6.83 -5.49
C PHE A 113 -3.18 5.35 -5.16
N ALA A 114 -4.27 4.58 -5.15
CA ALA A 114 -4.22 3.12 -5.09
C ALA A 114 -4.74 2.50 -6.41
N PRO A 115 -3.87 1.89 -7.23
CA PRO A 115 -4.22 1.36 -8.56
C PRO A 115 -4.83 -0.04 -8.46
N ILE A 116 -6.11 -0.15 -8.08
CA ILE A 116 -6.80 -1.44 -7.90
C ILE A 116 -7.19 -2.07 -9.24
N PHE A 117 -7.68 -1.27 -10.19
CA PHE A 117 -8.07 -1.72 -11.52
C PHE A 117 -6.93 -1.42 -12.50
N TYR A 118 -6.24 -2.46 -12.95
CA TYR A 118 -5.01 -2.31 -13.73
C TYR A 118 -5.20 -1.46 -14.99
N GLU A 119 -6.12 -1.83 -15.89
CA GLU A 119 -6.31 -1.16 -17.18
C GLU A 119 -6.75 0.30 -17.00
N GLU A 120 -7.72 0.54 -16.13
CA GLU A 120 -8.21 1.87 -15.81
C GLU A 120 -7.16 2.73 -15.12
N SER A 121 -6.34 2.12 -14.26
CA SER A 121 -5.26 2.82 -13.56
C SER A 121 -4.15 3.23 -14.52
N VAL A 122 -3.76 2.36 -15.45
CA VAL A 122 -2.78 2.68 -16.50
C VAL A 122 -3.30 3.82 -17.39
N ALA A 123 -4.56 3.74 -17.82
CA ALA A 123 -5.18 4.79 -18.64
C ALA A 123 -5.24 6.13 -17.90
N PHE A 124 -5.66 6.12 -16.62
CA PHE A 124 -5.71 7.31 -15.77
C PHE A 124 -4.32 7.93 -15.59
N LEU A 125 -3.32 7.13 -15.22
CA LEU A 125 -1.97 7.63 -14.97
C LEU A 125 -1.30 8.16 -16.23
N SER A 126 -1.55 7.55 -17.40
CA SER A 126 -1.04 8.04 -18.68
C SER A 126 -1.51 9.47 -18.99
N GLU A 127 -2.74 9.81 -18.64
CA GLU A 127 -3.28 11.17 -18.76
C GLU A 127 -2.80 12.08 -17.63
N TYR A 128 -2.79 11.60 -16.38
CA TYR A 128 -2.43 12.41 -15.23
C TYR A 128 -0.93 12.84 -15.24
N LYS A 129 -0.04 11.98 -15.71
CA LYS A 129 1.39 12.28 -15.89
C LYS A 129 1.65 13.49 -16.78
N LYS A 130 0.77 13.80 -17.74
CA LYS A 130 0.89 14.99 -18.59
C LYS A 130 0.84 16.31 -17.80
N LYS A 131 0.31 16.28 -16.59
CA LYS A 131 0.28 17.44 -15.68
C LYS A 131 1.60 17.71 -14.97
N ASN A 132 2.60 16.79 -15.07
CA ASN A 132 3.90 16.87 -14.38
C ASN A 132 3.76 17.03 -12.85
N ILE A 133 2.75 16.42 -12.26
CA ILE A 133 2.45 16.45 -10.83
C ILE A 133 2.99 15.18 -10.18
N PRO A 134 3.70 15.26 -9.04
CA PRO A 134 4.15 14.09 -8.31
C PRO A 134 3.00 13.16 -7.92
N ILE A 135 3.21 11.87 -8.16
CA ILE A 135 2.25 10.81 -7.84
C ILE A 135 2.93 9.84 -6.88
N VAL A 136 2.18 9.41 -5.87
CA VAL A 136 2.57 8.32 -4.97
C VAL A 136 1.51 7.24 -5.05
N MET A 137 1.93 6.01 -5.35
CA MET A 137 1.07 4.83 -5.27
C MET A 137 1.23 4.15 -3.91
N ILE A 138 0.13 3.64 -3.37
CA ILE A 138 0.11 2.78 -2.18
C ILE A 138 -0.62 1.47 -2.48
N ASP A 139 -0.39 0.45 -1.66
CA ASP A 139 -0.99 -0.89 -1.73
C ASP A 139 -0.55 -1.68 -2.97
N SER A 140 -0.86 -1.19 -4.15
CA SER A 140 -0.53 -1.83 -5.42
C SER A 140 0.49 -1.01 -6.22
N ASN A 141 1.39 -1.68 -6.93
CA ASN A 141 2.38 -1.07 -7.80
C ASN A 141 2.10 -1.41 -9.27
N LEU A 142 2.24 -0.43 -10.13
CA LEU A 142 2.24 -0.60 -11.60
C LEU A 142 3.68 -0.48 -12.09
N GLN A 143 4.39 -1.62 -12.17
CA GLN A 143 5.82 -1.67 -12.51
C GLN A 143 6.19 -1.04 -13.85
N GLU A 144 5.24 -0.98 -14.77
CA GLU A 144 5.41 -0.43 -16.13
C GLU A 144 5.42 1.10 -16.15
N ILE A 145 5.07 1.75 -15.03
CA ILE A 145 5.00 3.21 -14.93
C ILE A 145 6.16 3.71 -14.09
N GLU A 146 7.28 3.94 -14.76
CA GLU A 146 8.43 4.65 -14.19
C GLU A 146 8.06 6.08 -13.77
N GLU A 147 8.82 6.71 -12.90
CA GLU A 147 8.65 8.10 -12.41
C GLU A 147 7.53 8.30 -11.36
N VAL A 148 6.77 7.27 -11.02
CA VAL A 148 5.78 7.33 -9.94
C VAL A 148 6.36 6.69 -8.68
N ALA A 149 6.21 7.35 -7.54
CA ALA A 149 6.66 6.77 -6.29
C ALA A 149 5.69 5.67 -5.83
N TYR A 150 6.24 4.61 -5.24
CA TYR A 150 5.47 3.53 -4.63
C TYR A 150 5.87 3.33 -3.17
N ILE A 151 4.87 3.22 -2.31
CA ILE A 151 5.02 2.88 -0.89
C ILE A 151 4.07 1.74 -0.59
N GLY A 152 4.61 0.56 -0.39
CA GLY A 152 3.78 -0.63 -0.18
C GLY A 152 4.62 -1.89 -0.02
N GLN A 153 3.97 -3.04 -0.04
CA GLN A 153 4.61 -4.32 0.14
C GLN A 153 5.21 -4.83 -1.18
N ASP A 154 6.34 -5.53 -1.11
CA ASP A 154 6.75 -6.41 -2.20
C ASP A 154 5.80 -7.60 -2.23
N SER A 155 4.85 -7.55 -3.16
CA SER A 155 3.77 -8.54 -3.25
C SER A 155 4.27 -9.93 -3.64
N TYR A 156 5.26 -10.01 -4.52
CA TYR A 156 5.87 -11.29 -4.89
C TYR A 156 6.59 -11.91 -3.69
N GLN A 157 7.43 -11.12 -3.01
CA GLN A 157 8.16 -11.59 -1.84
C GLN A 157 7.22 -11.96 -0.69
N SER A 158 6.08 -11.27 -0.54
CA SER A 158 5.10 -11.62 0.49
C SER A 158 4.41 -12.96 0.20
N GLY A 159 4.15 -13.25 -1.07
CA GLY A 159 3.65 -14.55 -1.50
C GLY A 159 4.68 -15.67 -1.28
N TYR A 160 5.94 -15.40 -1.59
CA TYR A 160 7.04 -16.32 -1.33
C TYR A 160 7.17 -16.65 0.17
N LEU A 161 7.03 -15.63 1.02
CA LEU A 161 6.98 -15.79 2.47
C LEU A 161 5.79 -16.65 2.91
N ALA A 162 4.61 -16.46 2.33
CA ALA A 162 3.44 -17.27 2.64
C ALA A 162 3.68 -18.76 2.32
N GLY A 163 4.34 -19.05 1.18
CA GLY A 163 4.75 -20.41 0.83
C GLY A 163 5.68 -21.02 1.87
N LYS A 164 6.67 -20.25 2.34
CA LYS A 164 7.59 -20.64 3.42
C LYS A 164 6.84 -20.94 4.72
N LEU A 165 5.92 -20.09 5.13
CA LEU A 165 5.15 -20.26 6.36
C LEU A 165 4.28 -21.53 6.30
N ILE A 166 3.67 -21.81 5.16
CA ILE A 166 2.89 -23.05 4.96
C ILE A 166 3.80 -24.27 5.04
N SER A 167 5.00 -24.22 4.48
CA SER A 167 5.91 -25.37 4.49
C SER A 167 6.36 -25.79 5.89
N TYR A 168 6.33 -24.88 6.87
CA TYR A 168 6.65 -25.22 8.25
C TYR A 168 5.52 -26.03 8.88
N GLY A 169 5.78 -27.31 9.20
CA GLY A 169 4.85 -28.20 9.89
C GLY A 169 3.85 -28.94 8.98
N VAL A 170 3.95 -28.79 7.67
CA VAL A 170 3.33 -29.72 6.72
C VAL A 170 4.30 -30.87 6.46
N LYS A 171 3.79 -32.10 6.36
CA LYS A 171 4.60 -33.31 6.11
C LYS A 171 5.31 -33.21 4.75
N SER A 172 6.16 -34.19 4.48
CA SER A 172 6.99 -34.26 3.26
C SER A 172 6.24 -34.22 1.91
N GLU A 173 4.95 -34.26 1.90
CA GLU A 173 4.03 -34.06 0.79
C GLU A 173 2.72 -33.55 1.34
N GLY A 174 1.98 -32.75 0.60
CA GLY A 174 0.74 -32.15 1.09
C GLY A 174 -0.13 -31.55 -0.01
N ASN A 175 -1.38 -31.36 0.32
CA ASN A 175 -2.36 -30.74 -0.57
C ASN A 175 -2.66 -29.33 -0.07
N ILE A 176 -2.43 -28.34 -0.91
CA ILE A 176 -2.61 -26.93 -0.58
C ILE A 176 -3.76 -26.37 -1.40
N LEU A 177 -4.72 -25.76 -0.71
CA LEU A 177 -5.82 -25.05 -1.33
C LEU A 177 -5.54 -23.55 -1.37
N ILE A 178 -5.53 -22.96 -2.55
CA ILE A 178 -5.44 -21.51 -2.74
C ILE A 178 -6.84 -20.96 -2.95
N VAL A 179 -7.34 -20.21 -1.98
CA VAL A 179 -8.70 -19.64 -2.03
C VAL A 179 -8.65 -18.19 -2.46
N LYS A 180 -9.08 -17.93 -3.68
CA LYS A 180 -9.15 -16.62 -4.30
C LYS A 180 -10.50 -15.97 -3.98
N ILE A 181 -10.51 -15.04 -3.01
CA ILE A 181 -11.74 -14.37 -2.60
C ILE A 181 -11.82 -13.00 -3.26
N THR A 182 -12.87 -12.79 -4.06
CA THR A 182 -13.04 -11.57 -4.84
C THR A 182 -14.47 -11.05 -4.75
N ARG A 183 -14.68 -9.76 -5.00
CA ARG A 183 -16.04 -9.18 -5.06
C ARG A 183 -16.72 -9.48 -6.39
N ASP A 184 -15.97 -9.33 -7.50
CA ASP A 184 -16.44 -9.64 -8.83
C ASP A 184 -15.42 -10.47 -9.60
N ILE A 185 -15.87 -11.52 -10.28
CA ILE A 185 -15.01 -12.44 -11.02
C ILE A 185 -14.37 -11.74 -12.24
N GLU A 186 -15.05 -10.77 -12.83
CA GLU A 186 -14.56 -10.09 -14.05
C GLU A 186 -13.43 -9.10 -13.79
N SER A 187 -13.35 -8.52 -12.58
CA SER A 187 -12.31 -7.55 -12.21
C SER A 187 -10.97 -8.19 -11.80
N THR A 188 -10.92 -9.51 -11.60
CA THR A 188 -9.77 -10.21 -11.01
C THR A 188 -8.68 -10.60 -11.98
N SER A 189 -8.88 -10.46 -13.27
CA SER A 189 -7.93 -10.97 -14.26
C SER A 189 -6.58 -10.24 -14.27
N LYS A 190 -6.46 -9.07 -13.62
CA LYS A 190 -5.22 -8.26 -13.71
C LYS A 190 -4.90 -7.42 -12.46
N THR A 191 -5.37 -7.76 -11.26
CA THR A 191 -4.88 -7.08 -10.05
C THR A 191 -3.48 -7.58 -9.72
N THR A 192 -2.52 -6.71 -9.88
CA THR A 192 -1.09 -7.01 -9.79
C THR A 192 -0.67 -7.62 -8.44
N VAL A 193 -1.16 -7.08 -7.32
CA VAL A 193 -0.84 -7.56 -5.95
C VAL A 193 -1.19 -9.03 -5.77
N TYR A 194 -2.39 -9.36 -6.13
CA TYR A 194 -2.94 -10.70 -5.94
C TYR A 194 -2.23 -11.76 -6.79
N LEU A 195 -1.99 -11.45 -8.07
CA LEU A 195 -1.25 -12.35 -8.98
C LEU A 195 0.21 -12.49 -8.55
N GLN A 196 0.86 -11.40 -8.17
CA GLN A 196 2.24 -11.43 -7.68
C GLN A 196 2.38 -12.26 -6.41
N ARG A 197 1.43 -12.18 -5.47
CA ARG A 197 1.42 -13.04 -4.27
C ARG A 197 1.31 -14.51 -4.64
N ILE A 198 0.42 -14.87 -5.56
CA ILE A 198 0.28 -16.26 -6.03
C ILE A 198 1.55 -16.72 -6.77
N GLN A 199 2.12 -15.89 -7.62
CA GLN A 199 3.38 -16.20 -8.30
C GLN A 199 4.53 -16.44 -7.32
N GLY A 200 4.70 -15.54 -6.33
CA GLY A 200 5.71 -15.70 -5.29
C GLY A 200 5.48 -16.97 -4.45
N PHE A 201 4.23 -17.28 -4.15
CA PHE A 201 3.86 -18.50 -3.44
C PHE A 201 4.29 -19.76 -4.19
N TYR A 202 3.97 -19.88 -5.46
CA TYR A 202 4.43 -21.01 -6.29
C TYR A 202 5.95 -21.03 -6.48
N ALA A 203 6.57 -19.87 -6.61
CA ALA A 203 8.03 -19.79 -6.75
C ALA A 203 8.76 -20.39 -5.55
N TYR A 204 8.25 -20.17 -4.33
CA TYR A 204 8.83 -20.77 -3.14
C TYR A 204 8.93 -22.31 -3.26
N PHE A 205 7.86 -22.99 -3.65
CA PHE A 205 7.85 -24.44 -3.78
C PHE A 205 8.69 -24.93 -4.96
N LYS A 206 8.72 -24.18 -6.05
CA LYS A 206 9.51 -24.49 -7.24
C LYS A 206 11.02 -24.39 -6.97
N GLU A 207 11.45 -23.33 -6.30
CA GLU A 207 12.87 -23.04 -6.08
C GLU A 207 13.47 -23.90 -4.96
N ASN A 208 12.66 -24.33 -4.01
CA ASN A 208 13.09 -25.20 -2.92
C ASN A 208 12.84 -26.67 -3.27
N ALA A 209 13.59 -27.16 -4.26
CA ALA A 209 13.44 -28.54 -4.78
C ALA A 209 13.68 -29.65 -3.73
N PHE A 210 14.23 -29.34 -2.57
CA PHE A 210 14.36 -30.25 -1.42
C PHE A 210 13.06 -30.41 -0.65
N LEU A 211 12.07 -29.52 -0.87
CA LEU A 211 10.74 -29.66 -0.28
C LEU A 211 9.98 -30.79 -0.97
N PRO A 212 9.14 -31.47 -0.20
CA PRO A 212 8.35 -32.59 -0.68
C PRO A 212 7.36 -32.19 -1.77
N LYS A 213 6.77 -33.17 -2.42
CA LYS A 213 5.77 -32.96 -3.48
C LYS A 213 4.48 -32.42 -2.89
N PHE A 214 4.15 -31.19 -3.27
CA PHE A 214 2.89 -30.56 -2.94
C PHE A 214 1.94 -30.53 -4.13
N ASN A 215 0.68 -30.80 -3.87
CA ASN A 215 -0.40 -30.64 -4.85
C ASN A 215 -1.12 -29.32 -4.56
N PHE A 216 -1.43 -28.56 -5.60
CA PHE A 216 -2.10 -27.27 -5.48
C PHE A 216 -3.47 -27.33 -6.15
N THR A 217 -4.47 -26.86 -5.43
CA THR A 217 -5.83 -26.65 -5.95
C THR A 217 -6.20 -25.19 -5.78
N GLU A 218 -6.72 -24.56 -6.84
CA GLU A 218 -7.16 -23.17 -6.79
C GLU A 218 -8.69 -23.11 -6.90
N VAL A 219 -9.31 -22.30 -6.04
CA VAL A 219 -10.75 -22.04 -6.08
C VAL A 219 -11.03 -20.54 -6.05
N ASN A 220 -12.02 -20.12 -6.81
CA ASN A 220 -12.50 -18.75 -6.81
C ASN A 220 -13.79 -18.68 -5.98
N VAL A 221 -13.84 -17.74 -5.05
CA VAL A 221 -14.96 -17.50 -4.15
C VAL A 221 -15.38 -16.05 -4.24
N LYS A 222 -16.66 -15.79 -4.44
CA LYS A 222 -17.22 -14.44 -4.38
C LYS A 222 -17.49 -14.06 -2.92
N ASP A 223 -17.00 -12.93 -2.48
CA ASP A 223 -17.15 -12.40 -1.11
C ASP A 223 -18.61 -12.31 -0.64
N ALA A 224 -19.47 -11.85 -1.51
CA ALA A 224 -20.89 -11.64 -1.19
C ALA A 224 -21.77 -12.90 -1.36
N ALA A 225 -21.24 -13.99 -1.91
CA ALA A 225 -22.04 -15.17 -2.22
C ALA A 225 -21.98 -16.19 -1.07
N LYS A 226 -23.15 -16.51 -0.52
CA LYS A 226 -23.30 -17.58 0.47
C LYS A 226 -23.06 -18.95 -0.17
N ASN A 227 -22.51 -19.91 0.61
CA ASN A 227 -22.41 -21.33 0.27
C ASN A 227 -21.51 -21.70 -0.93
N GLN A 228 -20.46 -20.96 -1.22
CA GLN A 228 -19.50 -21.34 -2.27
C GLN A 228 -18.41 -22.29 -1.77
N LEU A 229 -18.06 -22.21 -0.48
CA LEU A 229 -17.17 -23.19 0.14
C LEU A 229 -17.98 -24.45 0.51
N THR A 230 -17.44 -25.62 0.21
CA THR A 230 -18.05 -26.91 0.54
C THR A 230 -17.03 -27.79 1.24
N SER A 231 -17.47 -28.64 2.17
CA SER A 231 -16.55 -29.54 2.88
C SER A 231 -15.78 -30.47 1.94
N LYS A 232 -16.33 -30.75 0.75
CA LYS A 232 -15.64 -31.53 -0.29
C LYS A 232 -14.34 -30.87 -0.77
N MET A 233 -14.30 -29.54 -0.82
CA MET A 233 -13.10 -28.79 -1.24
C MET A 233 -11.94 -28.92 -0.24
N PHE A 234 -12.24 -29.28 1.01
CA PHE A 234 -11.25 -29.40 2.09
C PHE A 234 -10.87 -30.85 2.41
N LEU A 235 -11.41 -31.81 1.68
CA LEU A 235 -11.05 -33.22 1.87
C LEU A 235 -9.57 -33.48 1.52
N GLY A 236 -8.78 -33.88 2.51
CA GLY A 236 -7.37 -34.16 2.35
C GLY A 236 -6.50 -32.92 2.15
N ILE A 237 -7.00 -31.71 2.43
CA ILE A 237 -6.24 -30.47 2.40
C ILE A 237 -5.46 -30.33 3.70
N ASP A 238 -4.16 -30.08 3.59
CA ASP A 238 -3.24 -29.87 4.71
C ASP A 238 -3.02 -28.39 5.02
N ALA A 239 -3.16 -27.52 4.01
CA ALA A 239 -3.01 -26.08 4.21
C ALA A 239 -3.88 -25.26 3.24
N VAL A 240 -4.21 -24.04 3.68
CA VAL A 240 -4.95 -23.05 2.88
C VAL A 240 -4.16 -21.75 2.81
N PHE A 241 -4.01 -21.24 1.61
CA PHE A 241 -3.49 -19.89 1.33
C PHE A 241 -4.58 -18.97 0.81
N VAL A 242 -4.80 -17.85 1.50
CA VAL A 242 -5.72 -16.78 1.06
C VAL A 242 -4.89 -15.55 0.75
N PRO A 243 -4.69 -15.17 -0.53
CA PRO A 243 -3.75 -14.13 -0.94
C PRO A 243 -4.25 -12.69 -0.73
N ASN A 244 -5.22 -12.49 0.15
CA ASN A 244 -5.75 -11.18 0.52
C ASN A 244 -6.26 -11.13 1.97
N SER A 245 -6.79 -9.98 2.39
CA SER A 245 -7.25 -9.70 3.75
C SER A 245 -8.54 -10.45 4.19
N ARG A 246 -9.13 -11.29 3.34
CA ARG A 246 -10.42 -11.95 3.58
C ARG A 246 -10.32 -13.38 4.09
N VAL A 247 -9.21 -13.73 4.70
CA VAL A 247 -8.96 -15.08 5.22
C VAL A 247 -10.00 -15.54 6.25
N HIS A 248 -10.63 -14.59 6.96
CA HIS A 248 -11.72 -14.89 7.91
C HIS A 248 -12.90 -15.62 7.28
N ILE A 249 -13.16 -15.50 5.98
CA ILE A 249 -14.24 -16.20 5.29
C ILE A 249 -13.96 -17.72 5.29
N VAL A 250 -12.71 -18.09 4.98
CA VAL A 250 -12.27 -19.48 5.02
C VAL A 250 -12.19 -20.00 6.46
N ALA A 251 -11.62 -19.19 7.35
CA ALA A 251 -11.50 -19.53 8.76
C ALA A 251 -12.88 -19.80 9.42
N LYS A 252 -13.87 -18.96 9.08
CA LYS A 252 -15.26 -19.17 9.49
C LYS A 252 -15.79 -20.52 9.03
N PHE A 253 -15.64 -20.83 7.74
CA PHE A 253 -16.11 -22.08 7.18
C PHE A 253 -15.46 -23.29 7.86
N ILE A 254 -14.14 -23.27 8.05
CA ILE A 254 -13.38 -24.35 8.70
C ILE A 254 -13.87 -24.56 10.14
N LYS A 255 -14.07 -23.48 10.91
CA LYS A 255 -14.57 -23.54 12.29
C LYS A 255 -15.99 -24.10 12.36
N GLU A 256 -16.91 -23.59 11.55
CA GLU A 256 -18.32 -23.99 11.53
C GLU A 256 -18.51 -25.46 11.10
N ASN A 257 -17.60 -26.00 10.30
CA ASN A 257 -17.64 -27.41 9.84
C ASN A 257 -16.71 -28.32 10.64
N ASN A 258 -16.12 -27.86 11.76
CA ASN A 258 -15.22 -28.62 12.62
C ASN A 258 -14.06 -29.32 11.87
N LEU A 259 -13.54 -28.66 10.82
CA LEU A 259 -12.38 -29.16 10.07
C LEU A 259 -11.10 -28.93 10.89
N GLN A 260 -10.26 -29.95 11.02
CA GLN A 260 -9.08 -29.93 11.88
C GLN A 260 -7.81 -30.22 11.08
N GLY A 261 -6.66 -29.73 11.59
CA GLY A 261 -5.34 -30.03 11.03
C GLY A 261 -5.00 -29.29 9.75
N ILE A 262 -5.76 -28.26 9.40
CA ILE A 262 -5.54 -27.42 8.21
C ILE A 262 -4.81 -26.16 8.63
N ARG A 263 -3.60 -25.95 8.11
CA ARG A 263 -2.84 -24.70 8.33
C ARG A 263 -3.37 -23.57 7.47
N ILE A 264 -3.54 -22.39 8.03
CA ILE A 264 -4.12 -21.23 7.32
C ILE A 264 -3.17 -20.04 7.37
N VAL A 265 -2.85 -19.50 6.18
CA VAL A 265 -2.09 -18.26 6.00
C VAL A 265 -2.92 -17.26 5.20
N GLY A 266 -3.00 -16.03 5.70
CA GLY A 266 -3.68 -14.91 5.04
C GLY A 266 -2.99 -13.58 5.31
N TYR A 267 -3.73 -12.50 5.12
CA TYR A 267 -3.21 -11.13 5.23
C TYR A 267 -4.06 -10.27 6.14
N ASP A 268 -3.39 -9.27 6.74
CA ASP A 268 -3.94 -8.11 7.43
C ASP A 268 -4.69 -8.37 8.75
N LEU A 269 -4.70 -7.34 9.58
CA LEU A 269 -5.23 -7.35 10.95
C LEU A 269 -6.70 -6.89 10.99
N LEU A 270 -7.52 -7.34 10.05
CA LEU A 270 -8.97 -7.08 10.17
C LEU A 270 -9.49 -7.73 11.45
N LYS A 271 -10.47 -7.09 12.10
CA LYS A 271 -11.04 -7.59 13.34
C LYS A 271 -11.45 -9.07 13.24
N GLN A 272 -12.12 -9.45 12.16
CA GLN A 272 -12.55 -10.82 11.94
C GLN A 272 -11.36 -11.79 11.77
N ASN A 273 -10.26 -11.35 11.15
CA ASN A 273 -9.06 -12.16 11.04
C ASN A 273 -8.43 -12.38 12.43
N LEU A 274 -8.40 -11.34 13.25
CA LEU A 274 -7.87 -11.42 14.62
C LEU A 274 -8.68 -12.34 15.52
N ASP A 275 -10.01 -12.34 15.39
CA ASP A 275 -10.86 -13.25 16.13
C ASP A 275 -10.48 -14.73 15.86
N TYR A 276 -10.29 -15.10 14.58
CA TYR A 276 -9.88 -16.44 14.19
C TYR A 276 -8.40 -16.76 14.45
N LEU A 277 -7.52 -15.75 14.44
CA LEU A 277 -6.14 -15.92 14.88
C LEU A 277 -6.07 -16.26 16.37
N ASN A 278 -6.84 -15.54 17.21
CA ASN A 278 -6.94 -15.79 18.64
C ASN A 278 -7.53 -17.17 18.97
N ASP A 279 -8.50 -17.59 18.17
CA ASP A 279 -9.11 -18.91 18.30
C ASP A 279 -8.19 -20.06 17.81
N GLY A 280 -7.05 -19.72 17.20
CA GLY A 280 -6.09 -20.69 16.66
C GLY A 280 -6.58 -21.39 15.38
N VAL A 281 -7.55 -20.79 14.68
CA VAL A 281 -8.02 -21.26 13.37
C VAL A 281 -7.12 -20.75 12.25
N ILE A 282 -6.68 -19.50 12.33
CA ILE A 282 -5.66 -18.93 11.46
C ILE A 282 -4.31 -19.07 12.16
N ASP A 283 -3.31 -19.63 11.44
CA ASP A 283 -1.95 -19.78 11.98
C ASP A 283 -1.10 -18.52 11.80
N PHE A 284 -1.16 -17.92 10.61
CA PHE A 284 -0.31 -16.76 10.27
C PHE A 284 -1.09 -15.69 9.51
N LEU A 285 -0.84 -14.45 9.89
CA LEU A 285 -1.21 -13.28 9.11
C LEU A 285 0.05 -12.53 8.67
N ILE A 286 0.13 -12.18 7.40
CA ILE A 286 1.17 -11.28 6.87
C ILE A 286 0.60 -9.88 6.87
N HIS A 287 1.16 -9.01 7.72
CA HIS A 287 0.69 -7.64 7.83
C HIS A 287 1.51 -6.71 6.95
N GLN A 288 0.85 -5.89 6.15
CA GLN A 288 1.47 -5.01 5.17
C GLN A 288 1.52 -3.54 5.61
N LYS A 289 1.16 -3.25 6.85
CA LYS A 289 1.23 -1.90 7.44
C LYS A 289 0.45 -0.84 6.64
N PRO A 290 -0.84 -1.06 6.40
CA PRO A 290 -1.62 -0.17 5.53
C PRO A 290 -1.80 1.25 6.10
N GLU A 291 -1.84 1.42 7.42
CA GLU A 291 -1.90 2.73 8.08
C GLU A 291 -0.62 3.53 7.80
N GLU A 292 0.53 2.89 7.97
CA GLU A 292 1.83 3.49 7.69
C GLU A 292 1.99 3.83 6.20
N GLN A 293 1.46 3.02 5.29
CA GLN A 293 1.45 3.34 3.86
C GLN A 293 0.71 4.64 3.57
N GLY A 294 -0.47 4.82 4.17
CA GLY A 294 -1.26 6.04 4.04
C GLY A 294 -0.53 7.28 4.56
N TYR A 295 0.01 7.20 5.78
CA TYR A 295 0.79 8.27 6.39
C TYR A 295 2.04 8.62 5.55
N MET A 296 2.83 7.60 5.19
CA MET A 296 4.07 7.80 4.45
C MET A 296 3.80 8.31 3.02
N GLY A 297 2.68 7.96 2.41
CA GLY A 297 2.28 8.46 1.10
C GLY A 297 2.11 9.99 1.09
N ILE A 298 1.39 10.53 2.06
CA ILE A 298 1.24 11.98 2.24
C ILE A 298 2.55 12.63 2.68
N SER A 299 3.28 11.99 3.60
CA SER A 299 4.61 12.47 4.05
C SER A 299 5.60 12.57 2.89
N HIS A 300 5.57 11.64 1.94
CA HIS A 300 6.41 11.66 0.75
C HIS A 300 6.10 12.87 -0.14
N LEU A 301 4.81 13.13 -0.43
CA LEU A 301 4.39 14.33 -1.16
C LEU A 301 4.82 15.61 -0.44
N TYR A 302 4.64 15.64 0.88
CA TYR A 302 5.05 16.77 1.72
C TYR A 302 6.56 17.01 1.64
N LYS A 303 7.38 15.99 1.83
CA LYS A 303 8.85 16.10 1.72
C LYS A 303 9.27 16.60 0.36
N LYS A 304 8.73 16.04 -0.71
CA LYS A 304 9.06 16.41 -2.10
C LYS A 304 8.62 17.82 -2.46
N LEU A 305 7.39 18.20 -2.11
CA LEU A 305 6.76 19.43 -2.60
C LEU A 305 6.97 20.62 -1.65
N VAL A 306 6.88 20.39 -0.35
CA VAL A 306 6.96 21.43 0.66
C VAL A 306 8.40 21.64 1.13
N LEU A 307 9.09 20.54 1.50
CA LEU A 307 10.48 20.60 1.97
C LEU A 307 11.51 20.63 0.85
N LYS A 308 11.11 20.28 -0.39
CA LYS A 308 12.00 20.18 -1.55
C LYS A 308 13.15 19.17 -1.33
N GLU A 309 12.86 18.13 -0.56
CA GLU A 309 13.80 17.05 -0.31
C GLU A 309 13.82 16.08 -1.49
N ASP A 310 14.98 15.47 -1.71
CA ASP A 310 15.09 14.31 -2.58
C ASP A 310 14.54 13.08 -1.85
N VAL A 311 13.57 12.41 -2.45
CA VAL A 311 12.84 11.29 -1.85
C VAL A 311 12.95 10.05 -2.72
N LYS A 312 13.06 8.87 -2.07
CA LYS A 312 13.13 7.60 -2.79
C LYS A 312 11.79 7.30 -3.48
N ASN A 313 11.85 6.92 -4.75
CA ASN A 313 10.64 6.55 -5.51
C ASN A 313 10.09 5.16 -5.12
N MET A 314 10.90 4.26 -4.56
CA MET A 314 10.48 2.93 -4.17
C MET A 314 10.75 2.71 -2.68
N ILE A 315 9.70 2.49 -1.89
CA ILE A 315 9.76 2.20 -0.46
C ILE A 315 8.95 0.93 -0.19
N TYR A 316 9.65 -0.16 0.07
CA TYR A 316 9.01 -1.40 0.49
C TYR A 316 8.75 -1.40 1.99
N MET A 317 7.49 -1.64 2.35
CA MET A 317 7.08 -1.85 3.74
C MET A 317 7.57 -3.20 4.27
N PRO A 318 7.92 -3.30 5.55
CA PRO A 318 8.29 -4.58 6.16
C PRO A 318 7.18 -5.63 6.00
N LEU A 319 7.60 -6.88 5.74
CA LEU A 319 6.73 -8.05 5.80
C LEU A 319 6.67 -8.55 7.24
N GLU A 320 5.65 -8.17 7.99
CA GLU A 320 5.49 -8.57 9.38
C GLU A 320 4.68 -9.87 9.47
N ILE A 321 5.27 -10.89 10.11
CA ILE A 321 4.61 -12.17 10.36
C ILE A 321 3.95 -12.08 11.73
N LEU A 322 2.64 -12.27 11.75
CA LEU A 322 1.85 -12.21 12.97
C LEU A 322 1.19 -13.56 13.27
N VAL A 323 1.31 -13.92 14.53
CA VAL A 323 0.72 -15.08 15.16
C VAL A 323 -0.07 -14.64 16.40
N LYS A 324 -0.82 -15.56 17.00
CA LYS A 324 -1.60 -15.31 18.21
C LYS A 324 -0.77 -14.65 19.33
N GLU A 325 0.49 -15.02 19.45
CA GLU A 325 1.37 -14.61 20.54
C GLU A 325 1.97 -13.21 20.36
N ASN A 326 1.99 -12.66 19.14
CA ASN A 326 2.69 -11.39 18.89
C ASN A 326 1.84 -10.26 18.29
N TYR A 327 0.65 -10.54 17.73
CA TYR A 327 -0.11 -9.53 17.00
C TYR A 327 -0.49 -8.32 17.85
N SER A 328 -0.73 -8.52 19.17
CA SER A 328 -1.12 -7.43 20.07
C SER A 328 -0.01 -6.39 20.26
N TYR A 329 1.25 -6.78 20.14
CA TYR A 329 2.39 -5.86 20.21
C TYR A 329 2.50 -4.99 18.96
N SER A 330 2.21 -5.54 17.79
CA SER A 330 2.20 -4.78 16.54
C SER A 330 1.17 -3.63 16.55
N GLN A 331 0.06 -3.78 17.28
CA GLN A 331 -0.96 -2.75 17.43
C GLN A 331 -0.62 -1.65 18.46
N GLN A 332 0.36 -1.88 19.33
CA GLN A 332 0.75 -0.93 20.38
C GLN A 332 1.69 0.17 19.87
N ILE A 333 2.48 -0.12 18.87
CA ILE A 333 3.40 0.85 18.26
C ILE A 333 2.60 1.62 17.19
N LYS A 334 1.89 2.65 17.64
CA LYS A 334 1.25 3.61 16.73
C LYS A 334 2.26 4.70 16.37
N LEU A 335 2.30 5.08 15.10
CA LEU A 335 3.05 6.24 14.62
C LEU A 335 2.59 7.54 15.28
#